data_8ee9a388783b93f0c67ab09c0dcd1044
#
_entry.id   8ee9a388783b93f0c67ab09c0dcd1044
#
_cell.length_a   1.000
_cell.length_b   1.000
_cell.length_c   1.000
_cell.angle_alpha   90.00
_cell.angle_beta   90.00
_cell.angle_gamma   90.00
#
_symmetry.space_group_name_H-M   'P 1'
#
loop_
_entity.id
_entity.type
_entity.pdbx_description
1 polymer ?
#
loop_
_entity_poly.entity_id
_entity_poly.type
_entity_poly.pdbx_seq_one_letter_code
_entity_poly.pdbx_strand_id
1 'polypeptide(L)'
;FMEMNTRLQVEHPVTEAITGTDLVEWQLRVASGEPLPKQQADLTINGHSIEARINAENPDNNFLPATGTLNVYRTPTHSEFSVSDVRIDDGVREGDVISPYYDSMIAKLIVHAPTREQALAKLDKALAETRIVGLPNNVAFLRHVVQSDSFKYANLDTALIEREKDVLFGQQRGELPWLVATAIVKELAQEAQTQNHDPFSKTDAWRAYSHYERPFDLVYHDKPLRAVISQVNEPAKEQA
;
A
#
# COMPACT_ATOMS: atom_id res chain seq x y z
N PHE A 1 -26.60 -5.90 -20.84
CA PHE A 1 -26.63 -6.92 -19.79
C PHE A 1 -25.77 -8.11 -20.27
N MET A 2 -24.64 -8.35 -19.62
CA MET A 2 -23.69 -9.40 -20.05
C MET A 2 -23.86 -10.68 -19.22
N GLU A 3 -23.96 -10.53 -17.87
CA GLU A 3 -24.13 -11.66 -16.96
C GLU A 3 -24.82 -11.22 -15.67
N MET A 4 -25.33 -12.17 -14.90
CA MET A 4 -25.82 -11.96 -13.55
C MET A 4 -25.01 -12.80 -12.57
N ASN A 5 -24.37 -12.13 -11.62
CA ASN A 5 -23.63 -12.80 -10.55
C ASN A 5 -24.59 -13.17 -9.41
N THR A 6 -25.04 -14.42 -9.39
CA THR A 6 -25.98 -14.94 -8.38
C THR A 6 -25.29 -15.41 -7.10
N ARG A 7 -24.27 -14.69 -6.66
CA ARG A 7 -23.45 -14.96 -5.47
C ARG A 7 -23.13 -13.66 -4.75
N LEU A 8 -22.67 -13.76 -3.52
CA LEU A 8 -22.05 -12.62 -2.84
C LEU A 8 -20.84 -12.14 -3.63
N GLN A 9 -20.76 -10.86 -3.90
CA GLN A 9 -19.65 -10.28 -4.63
C GLN A 9 -18.52 -9.85 -3.66
N VAL A 10 -17.29 -9.82 -4.15
CA VAL A 10 -16.14 -9.38 -3.35
C VAL A 10 -16.36 -7.95 -2.86
N GLU A 11 -16.94 -7.10 -3.72
CA GLU A 11 -17.21 -5.67 -3.49
C GLU A 11 -18.51 -5.37 -2.71
N HIS A 12 -19.19 -6.38 -2.11
CA HIS A 12 -20.38 -6.14 -1.27
C HIS A 12 -20.17 -5.09 -0.16
N PRO A 13 -18.95 -4.92 0.43
CA PRO A 13 -18.75 -3.92 1.47
C PRO A 13 -19.03 -2.49 1.03
N VAL A 14 -18.90 -2.16 -0.26
CA VAL A 14 -19.28 -0.84 -0.79
C VAL A 14 -20.76 -0.61 -0.64
N THR A 15 -21.58 -1.60 -0.99
CA THR A 15 -23.03 -1.53 -0.82
C THR A 15 -23.40 -1.43 0.66
N GLU A 16 -22.78 -2.24 1.50
CA GLU A 16 -23.01 -2.21 2.96
C GLU A 16 -22.71 -0.84 3.54
N ALA A 17 -21.58 -0.23 3.15
CA ALA A 17 -21.16 1.08 3.64
C ALA A 17 -22.17 2.20 3.29
N ILE A 18 -22.72 2.21 2.07
CA ILE A 18 -23.63 3.29 1.63
C ILE A 18 -25.08 3.05 2.03
N THR A 19 -25.49 1.81 2.36
CA THR A 19 -26.88 1.47 2.72
C THR A 19 -27.06 1.18 4.21
N GLY A 20 -25.99 1.01 4.96
CA GLY A 20 -26.04 0.62 6.37
C GLY A 20 -26.66 -0.76 6.55
N THR A 21 -26.31 -1.71 5.68
CA THR A 21 -26.79 -3.10 5.71
C THR A 21 -25.64 -4.08 5.92
N ASP A 22 -25.92 -5.28 6.38
CA ASP A 22 -24.98 -6.41 6.41
C ASP A 22 -25.55 -7.49 5.48
N LEU A 23 -24.98 -7.61 4.29
CA LEU A 23 -25.47 -8.52 3.27
C LEU A 23 -25.16 -9.99 3.59
N VAL A 24 -24.11 -10.25 4.37
CA VAL A 24 -23.77 -11.61 4.83
C VAL A 24 -24.80 -12.07 5.87
N GLU A 25 -25.12 -11.22 6.84
CA GLU A 25 -26.18 -11.48 7.82
C GLU A 25 -27.52 -11.73 7.10
N TRP A 26 -27.86 -10.91 6.09
CA TRP A 26 -29.10 -11.07 5.33
C TRP A 26 -29.16 -12.42 4.62
N GLN A 27 -28.06 -12.88 4.02
CA GLN A 27 -28.01 -14.20 3.40
C GLN A 27 -28.29 -15.31 4.42
N LEU A 28 -27.71 -15.23 5.62
CA LEU A 28 -27.93 -16.21 6.68
C LEU A 28 -29.39 -16.20 7.17
N ARG A 29 -29.97 -15.02 7.37
CA ARG A 29 -31.38 -14.87 7.78
C ARG A 29 -32.33 -15.44 6.75
N VAL A 30 -32.15 -15.09 5.47
CA VAL A 30 -32.98 -15.59 4.37
C VAL A 30 -32.83 -17.11 4.21
N ALA A 31 -31.63 -17.63 4.31
CA ALA A 31 -31.37 -19.08 4.31
C ALA A 31 -32.06 -19.81 5.48
N SER A 32 -32.25 -19.12 6.60
CA SER A 32 -32.99 -19.63 7.76
C SER A 32 -34.51 -19.52 7.61
N GLY A 33 -35.03 -18.99 6.48
CA GLY A 33 -36.43 -18.84 6.19
C GLY A 33 -37.06 -17.50 6.62
N GLU A 34 -36.25 -16.55 7.06
CA GLU A 34 -36.73 -15.20 7.37
C GLU A 34 -37.00 -14.39 6.10
N PRO A 35 -37.96 -13.45 6.12
CA PRO A 35 -38.13 -12.50 5.02
C PRO A 35 -36.96 -11.53 4.96
N LEU A 36 -36.79 -10.85 3.82
CA LEU A 36 -35.79 -9.77 3.69
C LEU A 36 -36.03 -8.71 4.78
N PRO A 37 -34.93 -8.28 5.49
CA PRO A 37 -35.05 -7.33 6.60
C PRO A 37 -35.51 -5.93 6.21
N LYS A 38 -35.37 -5.54 4.93
CA LYS A 38 -35.80 -4.23 4.40
C LYS A 38 -36.47 -4.40 3.05
N GLN A 39 -37.41 -3.51 2.73
CA GLN A 39 -38.00 -3.36 1.40
C GLN A 39 -37.12 -2.42 0.55
N GLN A 40 -37.27 -2.47 -0.77
CA GLN A 40 -36.54 -1.57 -1.68
C GLN A 40 -36.75 -0.09 -1.34
N ALA A 41 -37.95 0.29 -0.90
CA ALA A 41 -38.30 1.66 -0.54
C ALA A 41 -37.58 2.16 0.76
N ASP A 42 -37.13 1.25 1.60
CA ASP A 42 -36.44 1.57 2.87
C ASP A 42 -34.95 1.82 2.67
N LEU A 43 -34.44 1.51 1.47
CA LEU A 43 -33.00 1.67 1.16
C LEU A 43 -32.72 3.10 0.72
N THR A 44 -31.76 3.71 1.38
CA THR A 44 -31.22 5.04 1.04
C THR A 44 -29.75 4.96 0.84
N ILE A 45 -29.23 5.71 -0.12
CA ILE A 45 -27.79 5.85 -0.35
C ILE A 45 -27.28 6.98 0.52
N ASN A 46 -26.30 6.68 1.38
CA ASN A 46 -25.65 7.63 2.25
C ASN A 46 -24.16 7.73 1.92
N GLY A 47 -23.73 8.90 1.47
CA GLY A 47 -22.33 9.16 1.16
C GLY A 47 -21.81 8.42 -0.07
N HIS A 48 -20.54 8.14 -0.06
CA HIS A 48 -19.79 7.50 -1.13
C HIS A 48 -18.77 6.51 -0.56
N SER A 49 -18.69 5.32 -1.13
CA SER A 49 -17.74 4.30 -0.72
C SER A 49 -16.91 3.82 -1.89
N ILE A 50 -15.67 3.49 -1.63
CA ILE A 50 -14.73 2.94 -2.62
C ILE A 50 -14.00 1.76 -1.98
N GLU A 51 -13.86 0.67 -2.74
CA GLU A 51 -13.07 -0.50 -2.37
C GLU A 51 -11.82 -0.60 -3.25
N ALA A 52 -10.71 -0.93 -2.64
CA ALA A 52 -9.47 -1.30 -3.30
C ALA A 52 -9.09 -2.73 -2.90
N ARG A 53 -8.88 -3.60 -3.88
CA ARG A 53 -8.36 -4.95 -3.67
C ARG A 53 -6.83 -4.90 -3.64
N ILE A 54 -6.25 -5.21 -2.51
CA ILE A 54 -4.79 -5.28 -2.34
C ILE A 54 -4.35 -6.69 -2.69
N ASN A 55 -3.55 -6.81 -3.75
CA ASN A 55 -3.13 -8.08 -4.31
C ASN A 55 -1.60 -8.23 -4.27
N ALA A 56 -1.16 -9.46 -4.06
CA ALA A 56 0.22 -9.90 -4.29
C ALA A 56 0.46 -10.06 -5.80
N GLU A 57 0.66 -8.96 -6.49
CA GLU A 57 0.84 -8.87 -7.94
C GLU A 57 1.94 -7.87 -8.25
N ASN A 58 2.62 -8.08 -9.38
CA ASN A 58 3.64 -7.14 -9.85
C ASN A 58 3.09 -6.27 -10.99
N PRO A 59 2.69 -5.02 -10.72
CA PRO A 59 2.17 -4.12 -11.76
C PRO A 59 3.17 -3.84 -12.88
N ASP A 60 4.48 -3.80 -12.56
CA ASP A 60 5.55 -3.57 -13.55
C ASP A 60 5.78 -4.78 -14.47
N ASN A 61 5.24 -5.94 -14.09
CA ASN A 61 5.32 -7.18 -14.86
C ASN A 61 3.91 -7.71 -15.20
N ASN A 62 3.09 -6.88 -15.85
CA ASN A 62 1.75 -7.21 -16.33
C ASN A 62 0.84 -7.83 -15.26
N PHE A 63 0.94 -7.37 -14.00
CA PHE A 63 0.15 -7.87 -12.87
C PHE A 63 0.26 -9.39 -12.64
N LEU A 64 1.41 -9.97 -12.99
CA LEU A 64 1.64 -11.37 -12.67
C LEU A 64 1.55 -11.59 -11.16
N PRO A 65 0.85 -12.66 -10.72
CA PRO A 65 0.78 -13.03 -9.31
C PRO A 65 2.17 -13.23 -8.72
N ALA A 66 2.37 -12.71 -7.52
CA ALA A 66 3.60 -12.84 -6.77
C ALA A 66 3.41 -13.75 -5.56
N THR A 67 4.46 -14.45 -5.18
CA THR A 67 4.50 -15.33 -4.01
C THR A 67 5.63 -14.90 -3.10
N GLY A 68 5.52 -15.16 -1.81
CA GLY A 68 6.54 -14.81 -0.83
C GLY A 68 5.99 -14.73 0.58
N THR A 69 6.84 -14.33 1.51
CA THR A 69 6.46 -14.13 2.91
C THR A 69 6.15 -12.67 3.17
N LEU A 70 5.07 -12.39 3.87
CA LEU A 70 4.71 -11.06 4.36
C LEU A 70 5.65 -10.68 5.53
N ASN A 71 6.86 -10.23 5.22
CA ASN A 71 7.85 -9.86 6.25
C ASN A 71 7.41 -8.65 7.07
N VAL A 72 6.65 -7.75 6.45
CA VAL A 72 5.94 -6.66 7.11
C VAL A 72 4.54 -6.61 6.51
N TYR A 73 3.53 -6.62 7.38
CA TYR A 73 2.15 -6.37 7.03
C TYR A 73 1.53 -5.46 8.08
N ARG A 74 1.35 -4.19 7.71
CA ARG A 74 0.75 -3.18 8.59
C ARG A 74 -0.26 -2.36 7.83
N THR A 75 -1.38 -2.15 8.47
CA THR A 75 -2.55 -1.45 7.93
C THR A 75 -2.81 -0.18 8.75
N PRO A 76 -3.53 0.81 8.19
CA PRO A 76 -4.02 1.94 8.97
C PRO A 76 -4.98 1.47 10.07
N THR A 77 -5.33 2.36 10.99
CA THR A 77 -6.41 2.09 11.95
C THR A 77 -7.71 1.86 11.19
N HIS A 78 -8.37 0.72 11.45
CA HIS A 78 -9.55 0.26 10.72
C HIS A 78 -10.48 -0.56 11.61
N SER A 79 -11.67 -0.87 11.10
CA SER A 79 -12.54 -1.93 11.59
C SER A 79 -12.53 -3.12 10.63
N GLU A 80 -12.68 -4.31 11.14
CA GLU A 80 -12.75 -5.54 10.36
C GLU A 80 -14.21 -5.95 10.18
N PHE A 81 -14.59 -6.37 8.98
CA PHE A 81 -15.90 -6.97 8.63
C PHE A 81 -17.14 -6.18 9.08
N SER A 82 -17.00 -4.89 9.34
CA SER A 82 -18.10 -4.05 9.80
C SER A 82 -18.09 -2.68 9.11
N VAL A 83 -19.28 -2.09 8.97
CA VAL A 83 -19.44 -0.76 8.37
C VAL A 83 -18.71 0.28 9.22
N SER A 84 -17.77 0.99 8.61
CA SER A 84 -16.98 2.03 9.26
C SER A 84 -16.37 2.97 8.23
N ASP A 85 -15.74 4.02 8.71
CA ASP A 85 -15.03 5.02 7.89
C ASP A 85 -13.86 4.41 7.09
N VAL A 86 -13.12 3.49 7.71
CA VAL A 86 -12.07 2.68 7.09
C VAL A 86 -12.27 1.25 7.56
N ARG A 87 -12.51 0.36 6.61
CA ARG A 87 -12.66 -1.07 6.84
C ARG A 87 -11.59 -1.83 6.08
N ILE A 88 -11.02 -2.83 6.70
CA ILE A 88 -10.13 -3.78 6.03
C ILE A 88 -10.61 -5.18 6.32
N ASP A 89 -10.88 -5.94 5.26
CA ASP A 89 -11.19 -7.36 5.34
C ASP A 89 -10.00 -8.11 4.78
N ASP A 90 -9.24 -8.76 5.62
CA ASP A 90 -8.09 -9.57 5.25
C ASP A 90 -8.18 -10.99 5.82
N GLY A 91 -7.32 -11.87 5.32
CA GLY A 91 -7.21 -13.25 5.77
C GLY A 91 -5.75 -13.64 6.05
N VAL A 92 -4.87 -12.65 6.21
CA VAL A 92 -3.43 -12.84 6.35
C VAL A 92 -2.88 -12.05 7.52
N ARG A 93 -1.70 -12.43 7.98
CA ARG A 93 -0.95 -11.75 9.05
C ARG A 93 0.51 -11.57 8.66
N GLU A 94 1.20 -10.70 9.37
CA GLU A 94 2.65 -10.58 9.27
C GLU A 94 3.32 -11.95 9.57
N GLY A 95 4.19 -12.40 8.67
CA GLY A 95 4.83 -13.70 8.72
C GLY A 95 4.17 -14.78 7.85
N ASP A 96 2.94 -14.58 7.38
CA ASP A 96 2.26 -15.54 6.51
C ASP A 96 2.90 -15.62 5.11
N VAL A 97 2.74 -16.78 4.48
CA VAL A 97 3.24 -17.06 3.14
C VAL A 97 2.10 -16.97 2.13
N ILE A 98 2.22 -16.09 1.16
CA ILE A 98 1.33 -16.05 -0.01
C ILE A 98 1.81 -17.10 -1.01
N SER A 99 0.96 -18.07 -1.30
CA SER A 99 1.27 -19.21 -2.15
C SER A 99 0.58 -19.10 -3.51
N PRO A 100 1.08 -19.83 -4.54
CA PRO A 100 0.46 -19.82 -5.86
C PRO A 100 -0.82 -20.68 -5.93
N TYR A 101 -1.20 -21.35 -4.84
CA TYR A 101 -2.35 -22.28 -4.82
C TYR A 101 -3.67 -21.60 -4.51
N TYR A 102 -3.64 -20.33 -4.09
CA TYR A 102 -4.80 -19.52 -3.76
C TYR A 102 -4.78 -18.20 -4.54
N ASP A 103 -5.83 -17.41 -4.35
CA ASP A 103 -5.93 -16.08 -4.92
C ASP A 103 -4.77 -15.18 -4.45
N SER A 104 -4.32 -14.26 -5.31
CA SER A 104 -3.31 -13.24 -4.99
C SER A 104 -3.83 -12.16 -4.03
N MET A 105 -5.13 -12.12 -3.75
CA MET A 105 -5.74 -11.09 -2.91
C MET A 105 -5.30 -11.24 -1.45
N ILE A 106 -4.65 -10.18 -0.95
CA ILE A 106 -4.18 -10.07 0.44
C ILE A 106 -5.30 -9.52 1.32
N ALA A 107 -5.92 -8.42 0.86
CA ALA A 107 -6.93 -7.69 1.62
C ALA A 107 -7.85 -6.88 0.72
N LYS A 108 -9.02 -6.52 1.26
CA LYS A 108 -9.88 -5.47 0.73
C LYS A 108 -9.80 -4.27 1.66
N LEU A 109 -9.49 -3.11 1.10
CA LEU A 109 -9.53 -1.84 1.80
C LEU A 109 -10.74 -1.06 1.31
N ILE A 110 -11.68 -0.79 2.21
CA ILE A 110 -12.91 -0.09 1.93
C ILE A 110 -12.93 1.21 2.72
N VAL A 111 -13.30 2.31 2.07
CA VAL A 111 -13.48 3.60 2.71
C VAL A 111 -14.88 4.14 2.45
N HIS A 112 -15.41 4.87 3.44
CA HIS A 112 -16.68 5.58 3.32
C HIS A 112 -16.50 7.06 3.72
N ALA A 113 -17.16 7.96 2.99
CA ALA A 113 -17.15 9.40 3.28
C ALA A 113 -18.43 10.05 2.73
N PRO A 114 -18.77 11.28 3.17
CA PRO A 114 -19.95 11.98 2.67
C PRO A 114 -19.94 12.26 1.16
N THR A 115 -18.74 12.46 0.57
CA THR A 115 -18.60 12.74 -0.87
C THR A 115 -17.53 11.85 -1.51
N ARG A 116 -17.59 11.70 -2.85
CA ARG A 116 -16.57 10.99 -3.63
C ARG A 116 -15.17 11.55 -3.41
N GLU A 117 -15.03 12.86 -3.41
CA GLU A 117 -13.73 13.53 -3.23
C GLU A 117 -13.13 13.18 -1.87
N GLN A 118 -13.92 13.23 -0.81
CA GLN A 118 -13.49 12.85 0.53
C GLN A 118 -13.16 11.35 0.64
N ALA A 119 -13.94 10.49 -0.04
CA ALA A 119 -13.63 9.06 -0.09
C ALA A 119 -12.32 8.78 -0.82
N LEU A 120 -12.03 9.47 -1.93
CA LEU A 120 -10.76 9.35 -2.65
C LEU A 120 -9.57 9.79 -1.78
N ALA A 121 -9.69 10.93 -1.11
CA ALA A 121 -8.64 11.42 -0.21
C ALA A 121 -8.39 10.46 0.96
N LYS A 122 -9.47 9.88 1.52
CA LYS A 122 -9.39 8.88 2.59
C LYS A 122 -8.73 7.59 2.10
N LEU A 123 -9.07 7.13 0.88
CA LEU A 123 -8.47 5.94 0.29
C LEU A 123 -6.98 6.11 0.01
N ASP A 124 -6.57 7.23 -0.60
CA ASP A 124 -5.15 7.50 -0.83
C ASP A 124 -4.35 7.54 0.48
N LYS A 125 -4.89 8.18 1.51
CA LYS A 125 -4.28 8.20 2.84
C LYS A 125 -4.14 6.78 3.42
N ALA A 126 -5.20 5.98 3.38
CA ALA A 126 -5.20 4.62 3.91
C ALA A 126 -4.21 3.72 3.15
N LEU A 127 -4.16 3.81 1.82
CA LEU A 127 -3.16 3.12 1.01
C LEU A 127 -1.75 3.60 1.32
N ALA A 128 -1.54 4.91 1.57
CA ALA A 128 -0.24 5.45 1.95
C ALA A 128 0.24 4.95 3.32
N GLU A 129 -0.65 4.62 4.23
CA GLU A 129 -0.34 4.05 5.55
C GLU A 129 -0.15 2.53 5.50
N THR A 130 -0.63 1.85 4.45
CA THR A 130 -0.46 0.40 4.29
C THR A 130 0.99 0.07 3.95
N ARG A 131 1.59 -0.87 4.68
CA ARG A 131 2.98 -1.32 4.53
C ARG A 131 3.01 -2.82 4.30
N ILE A 132 3.44 -3.22 3.12
CA ILE A 132 3.62 -4.62 2.73
C ILE A 132 5.06 -4.77 2.22
N VAL A 133 5.82 -5.66 2.87
CA VAL A 133 7.21 -5.96 2.49
C VAL A 133 7.41 -7.47 2.45
N GLY A 134 8.16 -7.94 1.46
CA GLY A 134 8.51 -9.35 1.29
C GLY A 134 8.06 -9.93 -0.04
N LEU A 135 7.11 -9.26 -0.71
CA LEU A 135 6.64 -9.64 -2.04
C LEU A 135 6.15 -8.39 -2.81
N PRO A 136 6.15 -8.43 -4.16
CA PRO A 136 5.49 -7.42 -4.98
C PRO A 136 4.00 -7.32 -4.68
N ASN A 137 3.48 -6.10 -4.66
CA ASN A 137 2.06 -5.82 -4.43
C ASN A 137 1.61 -4.58 -5.23
N ASN A 138 0.31 -4.41 -5.35
CA ASN A 138 -0.30 -3.36 -6.16
C ASN A 138 -0.61 -2.05 -5.42
N VAL A 139 -0.19 -1.86 -4.17
CA VAL A 139 -0.55 -0.69 -3.35
C VAL A 139 -0.11 0.63 -4.00
N ALA A 140 1.12 0.70 -4.51
CA ALA A 140 1.62 1.91 -5.18
C ALA A 140 0.83 2.21 -6.46
N PHE A 141 0.53 1.18 -7.27
CA PHE A 141 -0.30 1.30 -8.46
C PHE A 141 -1.71 1.81 -8.12
N LEU A 142 -2.36 1.26 -7.10
CA LEU A 142 -3.67 1.71 -6.64
C LEU A 142 -3.67 3.19 -6.24
N ARG A 143 -2.62 3.67 -5.60
CA ARG A 143 -2.46 5.09 -5.28
C ARG A 143 -2.39 5.96 -6.53
N HIS A 144 -1.63 5.55 -7.54
CA HIS A 144 -1.57 6.26 -8.82
C HIS A 144 -2.95 6.30 -9.50
N VAL A 145 -3.70 5.19 -9.47
CA VAL A 145 -5.07 5.15 -10.00
C VAL A 145 -5.96 6.16 -9.27
N VAL A 146 -5.97 6.15 -7.94
CA VAL A 146 -6.80 7.04 -7.11
C VAL A 146 -6.47 8.52 -7.35
N GLN A 147 -5.20 8.83 -7.60
CA GLN A 147 -4.71 10.18 -7.86
C GLN A 147 -4.89 10.64 -9.31
N SER A 148 -5.17 9.71 -10.25
CA SER A 148 -5.36 10.05 -11.66
C SER A 148 -6.61 10.89 -11.89
N ASP A 149 -6.55 11.82 -12.84
CA ASP A 149 -7.69 12.67 -13.17
C ASP A 149 -8.88 11.86 -13.71
N SER A 150 -8.61 10.83 -14.50
CA SER A 150 -9.66 9.96 -15.01
C SER A 150 -10.45 9.27 -13.89
N PHE A 151 -9.77 8.77 -12.86
CA PHE A 151 -10.44 8.15 -11.72
C PHE A 151 -11.14 9.18 -10.83
N LYS A 152 -10.50 10.33 -10.61
CA LYS A 152 -11.03 11.43 -9.81
C LYS A 152 -12.36 11.96 -10.37
N TYR A 153 -12.43 12.15 -11.67
CA TYR A 153 -13.63 12.68 -12.34
C TYR A 153 -14.57 11.59 -12.86
N ALA A 154 -14.38 10.33 -12.46
CA ALA A 154 -15.19 9.19 -12.85
C ALA A 154 -15.29 8.98 -14.39
N ASN A 155 -14.24 9.35 -15.12
CA ASN A 155 -14.11 9.03 -16.55
C ASN A 155 -13.53 7.61 -16.70
N LEU A 156 -14.37 6.63 -16.39
CA LEU A 156 -13.97 5.23 -16.21
C LEU A 156 -14.46 4.40 -17.39
N ASP A 157 -13.53 3.69 -18.01
CA ASP A 157 -13.78 2.67 -19.02
C ASP A 157 -12.73 1.56 -18.94
N THR A 158 -12.90 0.51 -19.72
CA THR A 158 -11.96 -0.62 -19.76
C THR A 158 -10.58 -0.27 -20.35
N ALA A 159 -10.45 0.86 -21.02
CA ALA A 159 -9.21 1.35 -21.61
C ALA A 159 -8.43 2.31 -20.67
N LEU A 160 -8.92 2.57 -19.46
CA LEU A 160 -8.31 3.53 -18.53
C LEU A 160 -6.82 3.24 -18.29
N ILE A 161 -6.47 1.99 -18.02
CA ILE A 161 -5.09 1.60 -17.70
C ILE A 161 -4.17 1.90 -18.90
N GLU A 162 -4.61 1.55 -20.12
CA GLU A 162 -3.80 1.77 -21.30
C GLU A 162 -3.69 3.26 -21.64
N ARG A 163 -4.78 4.02 -21.48
CA ARG A 163 -4.81 5.46 -21.72
C ARG A 163 -3.95 6.25 -20.73
N GLU A 164 -3.91 5.85 -19.47
CA GLU A 164 -3.20 6.54 -18.41
C GLU A 164 -1.86 5.88 -18.06
N LYS A 165 -1.35 5.01 -18.93
CA LYS A 165 -0.19 4.17 -18.68
C LYS A 165 1.03 4.94 -18.18
N ASP A 166 1.34 6.07 -18.79
CA ASP A 166 2.50 6.89 -18.41
C ASP A 166 2.37 7.48 -17.00
N VAL A 167 1.15 7.76 -16.57
CA VAL A 167 0.84 8.26 -15.22
C VAL A 167 0.84 7.12 -14.21
N LEU A 168 0.20 6.00 -14.54
CA LEU A 168 -0.01 4.87 -13.64
C LEU A 168 1.28 4.09 -13.35
N PHE A 169 2.16 3.98 -14.36
CA PHE A 169 3.45 3.27 -14.27
C PHE A 169 4.65 4.22 -14.31
N GLY A 170 4.41 5.52 -14.35
CA GLY A 170 5.45 6.55 -14.27
C GLY A 170 6.15 6.47 -12.93
N GLN A 171 7.29 5.79 -12.89
CA GLN A 171 8.09 5.70 -11.67
C GLN A 171 8.60 7.08 -11.28
N GLN A 172 8.46 7.42 -10.01
CA GLN A 172 9.06 8.60 -9.40
C GLN A 172 10.59 8.43 -9.30
N ARG A 173 11.27 8.46 -10.44
CA ARG A 173 12.75 8.33 -10.49
C ARG A 173 13.46 9.42 -9.69
N GLY A 174 12.79 10.52 -9.40
CA GLY A 174 13.35 11.62 -8.60
C GLY A 174 13.52 11.32 -7.11
N GLU A 175 12.87 10.30 -6.57
CA GLU A 175 12.94 9.94 -5.15
C GLU A 175 14.06 8.95 -4.81
N LEU A 176 14.65 8.28 -5.82
CA LEU A 176 15.68 7.26 -5.59
C LEU A 176 16.86 7.75 -4.73
N PRO A 177 17.45 8.95 -4.94
CA PRO A 177 18.51 9.44 -4.08
C PRO A 177 18.11 9.56 -2.61
N TRP A 178 16.88 10.02 -2.34
CA TRP A 178 16.36 10.15 -0.97
C TRP A 178 16.07 8.81 -0.32
N LEU A 179 15.54 7.84 -1.06
CA LEU A 179 15.33 6.47 -0.59
C LEU A 179 16.66 5.82 -0.21
N VAL A 180 17.66 5.94 -1.07
CA VAL A 180 19.02 5.43 -0.82
C VAL A 180 19.63 6.10 0.41
N ALA A 181 19.56 7.43 0.50
CA ALA A 181 20.08 8.17 1.65
C ALA A 181 19.40 7.72 2.96
N THR A 182 18.08 7.55 2.95
CA THR A 182 17.31 7.11 4.12
C THR A 182 17.68 5.69 4.55
N ALA A 183 17.84 4.76 3.60
CA ALA A 183 18.26 3.39 3.88
C ALA A 183 19.66 3.36 4.54
N ILE A 184 20.60 4.14 4.01
CA ILE A 184 21.97 4.22 4.54
C ILE A 184 21.96 4.85 5.94
N VAL A 185 21.22 5.95 6.16
CA VAL A 185 21.12 6.59 7.49
C VAL A 185 20.54 5.61 8.52
N LYS A 186 19.55 4.82 8.13
CA LYS A 186 18.98 3.80 9.02
C LYS A 186 20.04 2.74 9.41
N GLU A 187 20.80 2.25 8.44
CA GLU A 187 21.85 1.25 8.69
C GLU A 187 22.91 1.81 9.64
N LEU A 188 23.39 3.03 9.38
CA LEU A 188 24.35 3.70 10.25
C LEU A 188 23.82 3.94 11.67
N ALA A 189 22.53 4.26 11.80
CA ALA A 189 21.88 4.43 13.09
C ALA A 189 21.78 3.10 13.87
N GLN A 190 21.55 1.98 13.19
CA GLN A 190 21.56 0.65 13.81
C GLN A 190 22.96 0.25 14.26
N GLU A 191 23.98 0.48 13.43
CA GLU A 191 25.37 0.24 13.80
C GLU A 191 25.79 1.08 15.03
N ALA A 192 25.37 2.34 15.09
CA ALA A 192 25.68 3.21 16.23
C ALA A 192 25.08 2.69 17.55
N GLN A 193 23.94 2.00 17.52
CA GLN A 193 23.34 1.40 18.71
C GLN A 193 24.11 0.16 19.22
N THR A 194 24.88 -0.50 18.37
CA THR A 194 25.66 -1.69 18.72
C THR A 194 27.08 -1.37 19.19
N GLN A 195 27.48 -0.08 19.17
CA GLN A 195 28.80 0.32 19.63
C GLN A 195 28.96 0.09 21.15
N ASN A 196 30.05 -0.54 21.53
CA ASN A 196 30.44 -0.71 22.93
C ASN A 196 31.40 0.42 23.38
N HIS A 197 31.81 0.42 24.66
CA HIS A 197 32.70 1.42 25.23
C HIS A 197 34.19 1.28 24.79
N ASP A 198 34.51 0.31 23.93
CA ASP A 198 35.85 0.14 23.40
C ASP A 198 36.19 1.31 22.43
N PRO A 199 37.23 2.07 22.68
CA PRO A 199 37.65 3.17 21.80
C PRO A 199 37.93 2.73 20.35
N PHE A 200 38.29 1.46 20.14
CA PHE A 200 38.56 0.91 18.81
C PHE A 200 37.29 0.45 18.06
N SER A 201 36.19 0.38 18.75
CA SER A 201 34.90 0.06 18.13
C SER A 201 34.17 1.30 17.57
N LYS A 202 34.73 2.50 17.73
CA LYS A 202 34.13 3.73 17.21
C LYS A 202 34.15 3.77 15.70
N THR A 203 32.97 3.97 15.12
CA THR A 203 32.78 4.18 13.67
C THR A 203 32.61 5.67 13.36
N ASP A 204 33.57 6.50 13.85
CA ASP A 204 33.53 7.96 13.69
C ASP A 204 34.08 8.44 12.34
N ALA A 205 34.33 7.49 11.42
CA ALA A 205 34.83 7.76 10.07
C ALA A 205 36.21 8.45 10.03
N TRP A 206 36.95 8.46 11.16
CA TRP A 206 38.27 9.08 11.22
C TRP A 206 39.27 8.35 10.34
N ARG A 207 40.04 9.11 9.53
CA ARG A 207 41.17 8.62 8.70
C ARG A 207 42.32 9.60 8.80
N ALA A 208 43.53 9.06 9.02
CA ALA A 208 44.73 9.89 9.24
C ALA A 208 45.18 10.67 7.99
N TYR A 209 44.98 10.13 6.78
CA TYR A 209 45.61 10.68 5.57
C TYR A 209 44.70 10.62 4.32
N SER A 210 43.41 10.24 4.45
CA SER A 210 42.52 10.13 3.32
C SER A 210 41.13 10.55 3.71
N HIS A 211 40.29 10.91 2.70
CA HIS A 211 38.88 11.07 2.93
C HIS A 211 38.24 9.71 3.24
N TYR A 212 37.26 9.72 4.15
CA TYR A 212 36.49 8.55 4.42
C TYR A 212 35.52 8.31 3.27
N GLU A 213 35.58 7.12 2.70
CA GLU A 213 34.61 6.66 1.72
C GLU A 213 34.11 5.29 2.14
N ARG A 214 32.79 5.13 2.18
CA ARG A 214 32.16 3.85 2.48
C ARG A 214 31.15 3.51 1.39
N PRO A 215 31.38 2.44 0.62
CA PRO A 215 30.42 1.95 -0.35
C PRO A 215 29.31 1.15 0.32
N PHE A 216 28.08 1.26 -0.24
CA PHE A 216 26.92 0.45 0.06
C PHE A 216 26.42 -0.17 -1.22
N ASP A 217 26.34 -1.49 -1.26
CA ASP A 217 25.77 -2.22 -2.38
C ASP A 217 24.29 -2.49 -2.07
N LEU A 218 23.41 -1.98 -2.92
CA LEU A 218 21.96 -1.99 -2.76
C LEU A 218 21.33 -2.63 -3.99
N VAL A 219 20.09 -3.08 -3.86
CA VAL A 219 19.28 -3.55 -4.98
C VAL A 219 18.00 -2.72 -5.02
N TYR A 220 17.68 -2.16 -6.18
CA TYR A 220 16.47 -1.42 -6.42
C TYR A 220 15.79 -1.91 -7.71
N HIS A 221 14.55 -2.43 -7.60
CA HIS A 221 13.84 -3.09 -8.71
C HIS A 221 14.73 -4.10 -9.46
N ASP A 222 15.31 -5.05 -8.72
CA ASP A 222 16.21 -6.11 -9.20
C ASP A 222 17.48 -5.62 -9.91
N LYS A 223 17.75 -4.32 -9.88
CA LYS A 223 18.98 -3.73 -10.43
C LYS A 223 19.98 -3.42 -9.31
N PRO A 224 21.23 -3.87 -9.44
CA PRO A 224 22.25 -3.51 -8.47
C PRO A 224 22.53 -2.01 -8.55
N LEU A 225 22.67 -1.39 -7.39
CA LEU A 225 22.96 0.02 -7.21
C LEU A 225 24.09 0.16 -6.19
N ARG A 226 25.09 0.98 -6.49
CA ARG A 226 26.15 1.30 -5.56
C ARG A 226 26.07 2.75 -5.14
N ALA A 227 25.96 2.99 -3.84
CA ALA A 227 26.04 4.31 -3.24
C ALA A 227 27.33 4.43 -2.42
N VAL A 228 27.90 5.62 -2.36
CA VAL A 228 29.11 5.89 -1.59
C VAL A 228 28.86 7.08 -0.68
N ILE A 229 29.10 6.90 0.63
CA ILE A 229 29.20 8.03 1.54
C ILE A 229 30.64 8.51 1.54
N SER A 230 30.83 9.80 1.31
CA SER A 230 32.12 10.46 1.49
C SER A 230 32.00 11.57 2.53
N GLN A 231 32.95 11.66 3.44
CA GLN A 231 33.04 12.80 4.36
C GLN A 231 33.79 13.93 3.64
N VAL A 232 33.10 14.99 3.33
CA VAL A 232 33.71 16.23 2.85
C VAL A 232 33.99 17.08 4.08
N ASN A 233 35.28 17.27 4.41
CA ASN A 233 35.67 18.24 5.43
C ASN A 233 35.41 19.64 4.86
N GLU A 234 34.37 20.33 5.31
CA GLU A 234 34.27 21.77 5.07
C GLU A 234 35.45 22.44 5.78
N PRO A 235 36.20 23.33 5.10
CA PRO A 235 37.18 24.12 5.79
C PRO A 235 36.55 24.88 6.93
N ALA A 236 37.13 24.79 8.13
CA ALA A 236 36.64 25.50 9.29
C ALA A 236 36.44 26.98 8.90
N LYS A 237 35.22 27.50 9.05
CA LYS A 237 34.96 28.93 8.90
C LYS A 237 35.80 29.61 9.97
N GLU A 238 36.84 30.29 9.56
CA GLU A 238 37.57 31.24 10.43
C GLU A 238 36.51 32.22 11.00
N GLN A 239 36.35 32.15 12.30
CA GLN A 239 35.55 33.12 13.01
C GLN A 239 36.35 34.44 12.98
N ALA A 240 35.85 35.38 12.18
CA ALA A 240 36.30 36.76 12.20
C ALA A 240 35.57 37.54 13.31
#